data_d94ac3317db417c3a7e201687cc6a2d6
#
_entry.id   d94ac3317db417c3a7e201687cc6a2d6
#
_cell.length_a   1.000
_cell.length_b   1.000
_cell.length_c   1.000
_cell.angle_alpha   90.00
_cell.angle_beta   90.00
_cell.angle_gamma   90.00
#
_symmetry.space_group_name_H-M   'P 1'
#
loop_
_entity.id
_entity.type
_entity.pdbx_description
1 polymer ?
#
loop_
_entity_poly.entity_id
_entity_poly.type
_entity_poly.pdbx_seq_one_letter_code
_entity_poly.pdbx_strand_id
1 'polypeptide(L)'
;LIGAAHAACFSMALSLMLGEAGFTPTSIDTTADVSLDKVEAGFAITKIALQSKVAVADIDASTFDQIIQKAKAGCPVSQVLNAEITLDYQLNA
;
A
#
# COMPACT_ATOMS: atom_id res chain seq x y z
N LEU A 1 0.40 -14.70 4.86
CA LEU A 1 0.60 -14.76 3.40
C LEU A 1 -0.15 -13.65 2.67
N ILE A 2 -1.43 -13.43 3.00
CA ILE A 2 -2.22 -12.37 2.35
C ILE A 2 -1.63 -11.00 2.65
N GLY A 3 -1.21 -10.75 3.90
CA GLY A 3 -0.57 -9.50 4.26
C GLY A 3 0.72 -9.25 3.50
N ALA A 4 1.58 -10.27 3.40
CA ALA A 4 2.82 -10.17 2.65
C ALA A 4 2.57 -9.94 1.15
N ALA A 5 1.61 -10.64 0.59
CA ALA A 5 1.24 -10.47 -0.82
C ALA A 5 0.70 -9.04 -1.07
N HIS A 6 -0.12 -8.52 -0.17
CA HIS A 6 -0.69 -7.18 -0.31
C HIS A 6 0.42 -6.12 -0.18
N ALA A 7 1.31 -6.25 0.81
CA ALA A 7 2.43 -5.33 0.97
C ALA A 7 3.35 -5.32 -0.25
N ALA A 8 3.68 -6.50 -0.78
CA ALA A 8 4.53 -6.62 -1.96
C ALA A 8 3.87 -6.02 -3.20
N CYS A 9 2.59 -6.30 -3.41
CA CYS A 9 1.84 -5.77 -4.54
C CYS A 9 1.72 -4.25 -4.48
N PHE A 10 1.42 -3.71 -3.31
CA PHE A 10 1.34 -2.27 -3.10
C PHE A 10 2.70 -1.60 -3.37
N SER A 11 3.77 -2.15 -2.83
CA SER A 11 5.12 -1.61 -3.04
C SER A 11 5.51 -1.62 -4.50
N MET A 12 5.19 -2.69 -5.22
CA MET A 12 5.45 -2.79 -6.65
C MET A 12 4.65 -1.75 -7.44
N ALA A 13 3.36 -1.60 -7.14
CA ALA A 13 2.51 -0.61 -7.81
C ALA A 13 3.02 0.81 -7.56
N LEU A 14 3.41 1.10 -6.32
CA LEU A 14 3.94 2.40 -5.96
C LEU A 14 5.26 2.69 -6.69
N SER A 15 6.17 1.71 -6.74
CA SER A 15 7.44 1.85 -7.43
C SER A 15 7.22 2.12 -8.93
N LEU A 16 6.30 1.39 -9.55
CA LEU A 16 5.99 1.57 -10.96
C LEU A 16 5.42 2.96 -11.24
N MET A 17 4.49 3.42 -10.41
CA MET A 17 3.87 4.73 -10.59
C MET A 17 4.85 5.88 -10.34
N LEU A 18 5.75 5.73 -9.37
CA LEU A 18 6.82 6.71 -9.15
C LEU A 18 7.75 6.77 -10.35
N GLY A 19 8.11 5.61 -10.92
CA GLY A 19 8.95 5.54 -12.10
C GLY A 19 8.31 6.22 -13.31
N GLU A 20 7.01 6.01 -13.52
CA GLU A 20 6.27 6.67 -14.60
C GLU A 20 6.22 8.18 -14.44
N ALA A 21 6.22 8.66 -13.21
CA ALA A 21 6.24 10.10 -12.90
C ALA A 21 7.65 10.70 -12.96
N GLY A 22 8.68 9.90 -13.22
CA GLY A 22 10.05 10.36 -13.33
C GLY A 22 10.84 10.33 -12.03
N PHE A 23 10.35 9.62 -11.01
CA PHE A 23 11.03 9.49 -9.72
C PHE A 23 11.54 8.07 -9.52
N THR A 24 12.73 7.94 -8.91
CA THR A 24 13.29 6.64 -8.59
C THR A 24 13.37 6.52 -7.06
N PRO A 25 12.55 5.64 -6.44
CA PRO A 25 12.62 5.49 -5.00
C PRO A 25 13.92 4.81 -4.58
N THR A 26 14.50 5.29 -3.48
CA THR A 26 15.67 4.68 -2.88
C THR A 26 15.26 3.44 -2.09
N SER A 27 14.13 3.52 -1.41
CA SER A 27 13.59 2.38 -0.66
C SER A 27 12.09 2.51 -0.50
N ILE A 28 11.41 1.38 -0.50
CA ILE A 28 9.99 1.27 -0.17
C ILE A 28 9.86 0.09 0.79
N ASP A 29 9.43 0.39 2.02
CA ASP A 29 9.21 -0.60 3.06
C ASP A 29 7.74 -0.60 3.43
N THR A 30 7.03 -1.67 3.11
CA THR A 30 5.59 -1.75 3.37
C THR A 30 5.27 -2.97 4.23
N THR A 31 4.44 -2.75 5.22
CA THR A 31 3.86 -3.81 6.04
C THR A 31 2.34 -3.75 5.95
N ALA A 32 1.70 -4.89 6.15
CA ALA A 32 0.25 -4.98 6.15
C ALA A 32 -0.20 -5.72 7.41
N ASP A 33 -1.07 -5.07 8.19
CA ASP A 33 -1.69 -5.69 9.35
C ASP A 33 -3.09 -6.15 8.93
N VAL A 34 -3.30 -7.46 8.97
CA VAL A 34 -4.54 -8.09 8.53
C VAL A 34 -5.41 -8.42 9.74
N SER A 35 -6.64 -7.91 9.75
CA SER A 35 -7.61 -8.22 10.79
C SER A 35 -8.52 -9.35 10.36
N LEU A 36 -8.60 -10.38 11.19
CA LEU A 36 -9.43 -11.55 10.97
C LEU A 36 -10.55 -11.55 12.00
N ASP A 37 -11.78 -11.46 11.53
CA ASP A 37 -12.95 -11.43 12.41
C ASP A 37 -13.82 -12.66 12.22
N LYS A 38 -14.46 -13.09 13.30
CA LYS A 38 -15.40 -14.19 13.25
C LYS A 38 -16.74 -13.69 12.74
N VAL A 39 -17.25 -14.34 11.70
CA VAL A 39 -18.56 -14.06 11.11
C VAL A 39 -19.39 -15.35 11.09
N GLU A 40 -20.67 -15.28 10.68
CA GLU A 40 -21.57 -16.43 10.71
C GLU A 40 -21.04 -17.63 9.93
N ALA A 41 -20.39 -17.39 8.81
CA ALA A 41 -19.88 -18.46 7.95
C ALA A 41 -18.48 -18.95 8.35
N GLY A 42 -17.87 -18.40 9.43
CA GLY A 42 -16.52 -18.75 9.87
C GLY A 42 -15.69 -17.52 10.18
N PHE A 43 -14.55 -17.34 9.49
CA PHE A 43 -13.69 -16.18 9.66
C PHE A 43 -13.60 -15.40 8.36
N ALA A 44 -13.50 -14.09 8.46
CA ALA A 44 -13.34 -13.21 7.31
C ALA A 44 -12.26 -12.17 7.56
N ILE A 45 -11.54 -11.82 6.51
CA ILE A 45 -10.63 -10.68 6.53
C ILE A 45 -11.47 -9.43 6.33
N THR A 46 -11.57 -8.60 7.37
CA THR A 46 -12.47 -7.44 7.37
C THR A 46 -11.72 -6.13 7.19
N LYS A 47 -10.44 -6.11 7.54
CA LYS A 47 -9.65 -4.88 7.49
C LYS A 47 -8.18 -5.21 7.27
N ILE A 48 -7.53 -4.39 6.44
CA ILE A 48 -6.08 -4.45 6.24
C ILE A 48 -5.54 -3.03 6.41
N ALA A 49 -4.58 -2.87 7.30
CA ALA A 49 -3.88 -1.60 7.50
C ALA A 49 -2.50 -1.69 6.84
N LEU A 50 -2.29 -0.89 5.82
CA LEU A 50 -1.01 -0.79 5.14
C LEU A 50 -0.18 0.32 5.78
N GLN A 51 1.08 0.03 6.07
CA GLN A 51 2.02 1.00 6.58
C GLN A 51 3.23 1.00 5.66
N SER A 52 3.58 2.15 5.11
CA SER A 52 4.65 2.25 4.13
C SER A 52 5.63 3.36 4.50
N LYS A 53 6.93 3.04 4.46
CA LYS A 53 8.00 4.01 4.60
C LYS A 53 8.71 4.12 3.27
N VAL A 54 8.77 5.31 2.71
CA VAL A 54 9.29 5.53 1.37
C VAL A 54 10.35 6.63 1.38
N ALA A 55 11.46 6.36 0.73
CA ALA A 55 12.51 7.35 0.52
C ALA A 55 12.63 7.64 -0.97
N VAL A 56 12.32 8.88 -1.38
CA VAL A 56 12.38 9.35 -2.76
C VAL A 56 12.93 10.77 -2.75
N ALA A 57 13.99 11.02 -3.55
CA ALA A 57 14.57 12.34 -3.66
C ALA A 57 13.72 13.25 -4.57
N ASP A 58 13.73 14.55 -4.26
CA ASP A 58 13.19 15.60 -5.12
C ASP A 58 11.69 15.54 -5.41
N ILE A 59 10.91 14.92 -4.54
CA ILE A 59 9.46 14.86 -4.69
C ILE A 59 8.80 15.71 -3.59
N ASP A 60 7.79 16.50 -3.95
CA ASP A 60 7.02 17.24 -2.97
C ASP A 60 5.94 16.36 -2.35
N ALA A 61 5.51 16.70 -1.13
CA ALA A 61 4.56 15.90 -0.37
C ALA A 61 3.22 15.75 -1.09
N SER A 62 2.76 16.80 -1.76
CA SER A 62 1.47 16.77 -2.47
C SER A 62 1.50 15.82 -3.65
N THR A 63 2.55 15.86 -4.46
CA THR A 63 2.72 14.95 -5.60
C THR A 63 2.83 13.51 -5.11
N PHE A 64 3.62 13.29 -4.06
CA PHE A 64 3.77 11.96 -3.49
C PHE A 64 2.44 11.41 -2.96
N ASP A 65 1.67 12.23 -2.26
CA ASP A 65 0.37 11.79 -1.74
C ASP A 65 -0.57 11.35 -2.87
N GLN A 66 -0.63 12.10 -3.96
CA GLN A 66 -1.44 11.73 -5.10
C GLN A 66 -1.03 10.38 -5.67
N ILE A 67 0.28 10.15 -5.80
CA ILE A 67 0.80 8.90 -6.36
C ILE A 67 0.52 7.72 -5.42
N ILE A 68 0.77 7.88 -4.12
CA ILE A 68 0.59 6.78 -3.18
C ILE A 68 -0.89 6.41 -2.99
N GLN A 69 -1.79 7.39 -3.07
CA GLN A 69 -3.23 7.10 -3.01
C GLN A 69 -3.69 6.34 -4.26
N LYS A 70 -3.14 6.67 -5.43
CA LYS A 70 -3.41 5.90 -6.65
C LYS A 70 -2.88 4.48 -6.57
N ALA A 71 -1.71 4.29 -5.97
CA ALA A 71 -1.13 2.97 -5.78
C ALA A 71 -2.03 2.12 -4.88
N LYS A 72 -2.58 2.71 -3.80
CA LYS A 72 -3.53 2.02 -2.92
C LYS A 72 -4.78 1.61 -3.69
N ALA A 73 -5.38 2.52 -4.45
CA ALA A 73 -6.61 2.26 -5.17
C ALA A 73 -6.42 1.27 -6.32
N GLY A 74 -5.27 1.32 -6.98
CA GLY A 74 -4.99 0.49 -8.16
C GLY A 74 -4.29 -0.84 -7.86
N CYS A 75 -3.92 -1.11 -6.61
CA CYS A 75 -3.25 -2.36 -6.26
C CYS A 75 -4.17 -3.55 -6.54
N PRO A 76 -3.76 -4.52 -7.40
CA PRO A 76 -4.63 -5.65 -7.72
C PRO A 76 -5.07 -6.47 -6.50
N VAL A 77 -4.22 -6.63 -5.51
CA VAL A 77 -4.61 -7.36 -4.29
C VAL A 77 -5.69 -6.60 -3.52
N SER A 78 -5.59 -5.26 -3.43
CA SER A 78 -6.64 -4.45 -2.81
C SER A 78 -7.98 -4.61 -3.52
N GLN A 79 -7.96 -4.73 -4.84
CA GLN A 79 -9.18 -4.84 -5.63
C GLN A 79 -9.91 -6.16 -5.47
N VAL A 80 -9.18 -7.26 -5.21
CA VAL A 80 -9.82 -8.57 -5.06
C VAL A 80 -10.27 -8.87 -3.65
N LEU A 81 -9.82 -8.11 -2.66
CA LEU A 81 -10.19 -8.32 -1.26
C LEU A 81 -11.44 -7.51 -0.92
N ASN A 82 -12.43 -8.19 -0.30
CA ASN A 82 -13.62 -7.52 0.21
C ASN A 82 -13.37 -7.08 1.65
N ALA A 83 -12.46 -6.12 1.82
CA ALA A 83 -12.02 -5.65 3.12
C ALA A 83 -11.80 -4.14 3.10
N GLU A 84 -11.86 -3.51 4.26
CA GLU A 84 -11.50 -2.11 4.40
C GLU A 84 -9.97 -1.99 4.37
N ILE A 85 -9.46 -1.20 3.43
CA ILE A 85 -8.03 -0.98 3.26
C ILE A 85 -7.69 0.42 3.75
N THR A 86 -6.82 0.52 4.74
CA THR A 86 -6.31 1.80 5.22
C THR A 86 -4.84 1.92 4.88
N LEU A 87 -4.37 3.15 4.74
CA LEU A 87 -2.98 3.43 4.41
C LEU A 87 -2.43 4.51 5.33
N ASP A 88 -1.29 4.21 5.94
CA ASP A 88 -0.49 5.18 6.66
C ASP A 88 0.92 5.13 6.07
N TYR A 89 1.53 6.30 5.86
CA TYR A 89 2.84 6.32 5.23
C TYR A 89 3.75 7.40 5.82
N GLN A 90 5.06 7.20 5.62
CA GLN A 90 6.09 8.17 5.95
C GLN A 90 6.94 8.40 4.71
N LEU A 91 7.13 9.66 4.35
CA LEU A 91 7.95 10.07 3.21
C LEU A 91 9.25 10.67 3.73
N ASN A 92 10.38 10.05 3.36
CA ASN A 92 11.72 10.56 3.69
C ASN A 92 11.93 10.79 5.20
N ALA A 93 11.34 9.93 6.01
CA ALA A 93 11.45 10.01 7.46
C ALA A 93 12.71 9.35 7.98
#